data_0e628885c9036e44b24903763f9b2187
#
_entry.id   0e628885c9036e44b24903763f9b2187
#
_cell.length_a   1.000
_cell.length_b   1.000
_cell.length_c   1.000
_cell.angle_alpha   90.00
_cell.angle_beta   90.00
_cell.angle_gamma   90.00
#
_symmetry.space_group_name_H-M   'P 1'
#
loop_
_entity.id
_entity.type
_entity.pdbx_description
1 polymer ?
#
loop_
_entity_poly.entity_id
_entity_poly.type
_entity_poly.pdbx_seq_one_letter_code
_entity_poly.pdbx_strand_id
1 'polypeptide(L)'
;MSSFIGKLKNSSNNTEIFEKVTPVHEIKLGEIVDLLNAFKDSRENLLLPNMNDAFTKKLYSTYLSYLPTDKFSYPLKMNVDERGSFTEFIKTQERGQVSINISKPGITKGNHWHHTKNEKFLVVKGNGVIRFRKTDSTEIIEYFVSGEKLEVVDIPVGYTHNIENLGDSDMVTVMWVNEIFDAERPDTYYLRV
;
A
#
# COMPACT_ATOMS: atom_id res chain seq x y z
N MET A 1 -19.85 22.03 -4.39
CA MET A 1 -21.04 22.43 -3.63
C MET A 1 -21.24 23.95 -3.56
N SER A 2 -20.23 24.76 -3.27
CA SER A 2 -20.35 26.25 -3.21
C SER A 2 -20.84 26.91 -4.51
N SER A 3 -20.41 26.43 -5.68
CA SER A 3 -20.84 26.93 -7.00
C SER A 3 -22.33 26.68 -7.27
N PHE A 4 -22.87 25.50 -6.91
CA PHE A 4 -24.30 25.17 -7.05
C PHE A 4 -25.17 26.04 -6.13
N ILE A 5 -24.77 26.19 -4.87
CA ILE A 5 -25.50 27.02 -3.89
C ILE A 5 -25.46 28.51 -4.31
N GLY A 6 -24.32 28.97 -4.84
CA GLY A 6 -24.19 30.35 -5.37
C GLY A 6 -25.15 30.62 -6.55
N LYS A 7 -25.30 29.67 -7.47
CA LYS A 7 -26.21 29.76 -8.62
C LYS A 7 -27.68 29.71 -8.18
N LEU A 8 -28.06 28.86 -7.26
CA LEU A 8 -29.40 28.84 -6.67
C LEU A 8 -29.81 30.16 -6.02
N LYS A 9 -28.85 30.85 -5.35
CA LYS A 9 -29.13 32.16 -4.72
C LYS A 9 -29.31 33.29 -5.74
N ASN A 10 -28.76 33.17 -6.95
CA ASN A 10 -28.74 34.21 -7.96
C ASN A 10 -29.75 33.97 -9.10
N SER A 11 -30.59 32.91 -9.02
CA SER A 11 -31.45 32.45 -10.14
C SER A 11 -32.80 33.21 -10.28
N SER A 12 -32.98 34.34 -9.62
CA SER A 12 -34.27 35.05 -9.57
C SER A 12 -34.74 35.68 -10.90
N ASN A 13 -33.94 35.68 -11.99
CA ASN A 13 -34.32 36.33 -13.25
C ASN A 13 -33.81 35.63 -14.54
N ASN A 14 -33.54 34.32 -14.53
CA ASN A 14 -33.03 33.66 -15.72
C ASN A 14 -34.10 32.79 -16.39
N THR A 15 -34.27 32.96 -17.69
CA THR A 15 -35.19 32.18 -18.53
C THR A 15 -34.67 30.78 -18.87
N GLU A 16 -33.44 30.44 -18.52
CA GLU A 16 -32.93 29.08 -18.67
C GLU A 16 -33.44 28.16 -17.55
N ILE A 17 -34.16 27.12 -17.96
CA ILE A 17 -34.76 26.11 -17.05
C ILE A 17 -33.73 25.19 -16.45
N PHE A 18 -32.50 25.11 -17.01
CA PHE A 18 -31.43 24.20 -16.58
C PHE A 18 -30.11 24.94 -16.39
N GLU A 19 -29.55 24.76 -15.22
CA GLU A 19 -28.18 25.22 -14.89
C GLU A 19 -27.16 24.12 -15.12
N LYS A 20 -26.09 24.40 -15.88
CA LYS A 20 -25.00 23.48 -16.13
C LYS A 20 -23.98 23.57 -15.00
N VAL A 21 -23.80 22.50 -14.25
CA VAL A 21 -22.78 22.40 -13.22
C VAL A 21 -21.47 21.90 -13.84
N THR A 22 -20.34 22.54 -13.49
CA THR A 22 -19.00 22.13 -13.91
C THR A 22 -18.09 21.88 -12.70
N PRO A 23 -17.15 20.92 -12.80
CA PRO A 23 -16.98 19.95 -13.88
C PRO A 23 -18.07 18.87 -13.86
N VAL A 24 -18.46 18.39 -15.03
CA VAL A 24 -19.29 17.18 -15.21
C VAL A 24 -18.40 16.04 -15.70
N HIS A 25 -18.81 14.80 -15.39
CA HIS A 25 -18.20 13.59 -15.90
C HIS A 25 -19.24 12.81 -16.72
N GLU A 26 -18.81 12.36 -17.89
CA GLU A 26 -19.62 11.45 -18.72
C GLU A 26 -19.08 10.03 -18.56
N ILE A 27 -19.94 9.10 -18.19
CA ILE A 27 -19.57 7.70 -17.95
C ILE A 27 -20.76 6.79 -18.27
N LYS A 28 -20.51 5.59 -18.73
CA LYS A 28 -21.56 4.58 -18.95
C LYS A 28 -22.01 3.98 -17.63
N LEU A 29 -23.30 3.63 -17.56
CA LEU A 29 -23.86 3.02 -16.34
C LEU A 29 -23.12 1.72 -15.94
N GLY A 30 -22.74 0.87 -16.92
CA GLY A 30 -21.95 -0.33 -16.66
C GLY A 30 -20.61 -0.05 -15.99
N GLU A 31 -19.90 0.98 -16.44
CA GLU A 31 -18.60 1.38 -15.85
C GLU A 31 -18.75 1.85 -14.39
N ILE A 32 -19.90 2.49 -14.05
CA ILE A 32 -20.19 2.82 -12.65
C ILE A 32 -20.38 1.56 -11.81
N VAL A 33 -21.10 0.56 -12.34
CA VAL A 33 -21.31 -0.72 -11.65
C VAL A 33 -19.98 -1.44 -11.42
N ASP A 34 -19.10 -1.47 -12.44
CA ASP A 34 -17.78 -2.09 -12.35
C ASP A 34 -16.91 -1.41 -11.28
N LEU A 35 -16.92 -0.07 -11.25
CA LEU A 35 -16.21 0.69 -10.23
C LEU A 35 -16.73 0.41 -8.81
N LEU A 36 -18.05 0.38 -8.62
CA LEU A 36 -18.65 0.10 -7.32
C LEU A 36 -18.32 -1.32 -6.82
N ASN A 37 -18.32 -2.31 -7.73
CA ASN A 37 -17.86 -3.66 -7.40
C ASN A 37 -16.38 -3.66 -7.02
N ALA A 38 -15.52 -3.01 -7.81
CA ALA A 38 -14.08 -2.88 -7.48
C ALA A 38 -13.84 -2.21 -6.12
N PHE A 39 -14.63 -1.20 -5.75
CA PHE A 39 -14.55 -0.56 -4.44
C PHE A 39 -14.94 -1.50 -3.30
N LYS A 40 -15.97 -2.30 -3.50
CA LYS A 40 -16.38 -3.34 -2.54
C LYS A 40 -15.26 -4.38 -2.38
N ASP A 41 -14.76 -4.90 -3.48
CA ASP A 41 -13.75 -5.96 -3.50
C ASP A 41 -12.39 -5.47 -2.98
N SER A 42 -12.10 -4.16 -3.06
CA SER A 42 -10.86 -3.57 -2.54
C SER A 42 -10.66 -3.76 -1.03
N ARG A 43 -11.74 -4.01 -0.29
CA ARG A 43 -11.68 -4.29 1.15
C ARG A 43 -11.28 -5.74 1.47
N GLU A 44 -11.28 -6.62 0.48
CA GLU A 44 -10.90 -8.03 0.58
C GLU A 44 -9.55 -8.30 -0.11
N ASN A 45 -9.41 -7.82 -1.36
CA ASN A 45 -8.20 -8.03 -2.15
C ASN A 45 -7.12 -6.95 -1.93
N LEU A 46 -7.45 -5.88 -1.18
CA LEU A 46 -6.59 -4.73 -0.84
C LEU A 46 -6.16 -3.87 -2.03
N LEU A 47 -6.73 -4.12 -3.22
CA LEU A 47 -6.39 -3.41 -4.45
C LEU A 47 -7.19 -2.11 -4.55
N LEU A 48 -6.51 -0.98 -4.37
CA LEU A 48 -7.13 0.34 -4.53
C LEU A 48 -7.37 0.65 -5.99
N PRO A 49 -8.53 1.30 -6.31
CA PRO A 49 -8.79 1.79 -7.65
C PRO A 49 -7.82 2.93 -8.03
N ASN A 50 -7.74 3.23 -9.33
CA ASN A 50 -6.89 4.33 -9.83
C ASN A 50 -7.40 5.69 -9.35
N MET A 51 -6.78 6.24 -8.33
CA MET A 51 -7.12 7.54 -7.75
C MET A 51 -6.62 8.76 -8.56
N ASN A 52 -5.91 8.53 -9.66
CA ASN A 52 -5.54 9.61 -10.60
C ASN A 52 -6.74 9.99 -11.48
N ASP A 53 -7.70 9.09 -11.70
CA ASP A 53 -8.95 9.41 -12.37
C ASP A 53 -9.87 10.22 -11.45
N ALA A 54 -10.24 11.42 -11.91
CA ALA A 54 -11.01 12.38 -11.10
C ALA A 54 -12.43 11.90 -10.78
N PHE A 55 -13.06 11.13 -11.69
CA PHE A 55 -14.38 10.56 -11.47
C PHE A 55 -14.30 9.43 -10.44
N THR A 56 -13.41 8.47 -10.66
CA THR A 56 -13.17 7.33 -9.74
C THR A 56 -12.90 7.83 -8.32
N LYS A 57 -12.02 8.82 -8.16
CA LYS A 57 -11.70 9.41 -6.85
C LYS A 57 -12.94 9.98 -6.14
N LYS A 58 -13.79 10.71 -6.87
CA LYS A 58 -15.03 11.29 -6.32
C LYS A 58 -16.05 10.21 -5.99
N LEU A 59 -16.23 9.23 -6.89
CA LEU A 59 -17.16 8.13 -6.69
C LEU A 59 -16.73 7.26 -5.49
N TYR A 60 -15.43 6.99 -5.34
CA TYR A 60 -14.91 6.25 -4.19
C TYR A 60 -15.17 6.99 -2.86
N SER A 61 -14.94 8.30 -2.83
CA SER A 61 -15.26 9.11 -1.64
C SER A 61 -16.76 9.05 -1.29
N THR A 62 -17.62 9.08 -2.31
CA THR A 62 -19.06 8.93 -2.14
C THR A 62 -19.41 7.52 -1.65
N TYR A 63 -18.83 6.47 -2.26
CA TYR A 63 -19.03 5.09 -1.82
C TYR A 63 -18.69 4.90 -0.33
N LEU A 64 -17.54 5.41 0.11
CA LEU A 64 -17.14 5.32 1.52
C LEU A 64 -18.11 6.04 2.46
N SER A 65 -18.69 7.18 2.03
CA SER A 65 -19.65 7.94 2.84
C SER A 65 -21.00 7.25 3.02
N TYR A 66 -21.32 6.27 2.16
CA TYR A 66 -22.53 5.45 2.24
C TYR A 66 -22.35 4.12 2.98
N LEU A 67 -21.13 3.81 3.41
CA LEU A 67 -20.92 2.63 4.24
C LEU A 67 -21.64 2.81 5.58
N PRO A 68 -22.26 1.75 6.13
CA PRO A 68 -22.75 1.76 7.51
C PRO A 68 -21.61 2.05 8.48
N THR A 69 -21.89 2.78 9.55
CA THR A 69 -20.86 3.21 10.51
C THR A 69 -20.13 2.07 11.21
N ASP A 70 -20.76 0.91 11.36
CA ASP A 70 -20.19 -0.32 11.87
C ASP A 70 -19.31 -1.08 10.85
N LYS A 71 -19.27 -0.60 9.60
CA LYS A 71 -18.49 -1.19 8.51
C LYS A 71 -17.27 -0.36 8.08
N PHE A 72 -16.89 0.65 8.85
CA PHE A 72 -15.70 1.46 8.53
C PHE A 72 -14.40 0.68 8.70
N SER A 73 -14.33 -0.26 9.63
CA SER A 73 -13.19 -1.15 9.82
C SER A 73 -13.39 -2.50 9.15
N TYR A 74 -12.29 -3.13 8.77
CA TYR A 74 -12.26 -4.50 8.28
C TYR A 74 -10.93 -5.16 8.69
N PRO A 75 -10.94 -6.46 9.04
CA PRO A 75 -9.72 -7.16 9.41
C PRO A 75 -8.84 -7.43 8.20
N LEU A 76 -7.53 -7.44 8.42
CA LEU A 76 -6.55 -7.89 7.44
C LEU A 76 -6.20 -9.37 7.69
N LYS A 77 -5.90 -10.09 6.62
CA LYS A 77 -5.36 -11.45 6.72
C LYS A 77 -3.91 -11.39 7.19
N MET A 78 -3.67 -11.80 8.42
CA MET A 78 -2.33 -11.92 8.98
C MET A 78 -1.78 -13.32 8.67
N ASN A 79 -0.62 -13.40 8.03
CA ASN A 79 0.14 -14.63 7.88
C ASN A 79 1.09 -14.73 9.09
N VAL A 80 0.73 -15.58 10.05
CA VAL A 80 1.43 -15.71 11.35
C VAL A 80 2.16 -17.03 11.43
N ASP A 81 3.43 -17.00 11.90
CA ASP A 81 4.24 -18.17 12.23
C ASP A 81 5.08 -17.90 13.51
N GLU A 82 5.98 -18.83 13.86
CA GLU A 82 6.85 -18.69 15.04
C GLU A 82 7.82 -17.49 14.97
N ARG A 83 8.07 -16.95 13.78
CA ARG A 83 8.96 -15.80 13.55
C ARG A 83 8.26 -14.44 13.72
N GLY A 84 6.91 -14.43 13.76
CA GLY A 84 6.08 -13.24 13.85
C GLY A 84 4.96 -13.24 12.83
N SER A 85 4.74 -12.13 12.11
CA SER A 85 3.68 -12.05 11.09
C SER A 85 4.10 -11.22 9.88
N PHE A 86 3.41 -11.48 8.77
CA PHE A 86 3.45 -10.65 7.57
C PHE A 86 2.02 -10.37 7.12
N THR A 87 1.68 -9.10 6.91
CA THR A 87 0.32 -8.67 6.61
C THR A 87 0.34 -7.66 5.49
N GLU A 88 -0.31 -7.98 4.39
CA GLU A 88 -0.54 -7.03 3.30
C GLU A 88 -1.54 -5.98 3.75
N PHE A 89 -1.32 -4.71 3.37
CA PHE A 89 -2.16 -3.60 3.78
C PHE A 89 -2.81 -2.87 2.60
N ILE A 90 -2.03 -2.51 1.58
CA ILE A 90 -2.49 -1.77 0.41
C ILE A 90 -1.79 -2.30 -0.83
N LYS A 91 -2.55 -2.46 -1.92
CA LYS A 91 -2.08 -2.78 -3.26
C LYS A 91 -2.56 -1.74 -4.26
N THR A 92 -1.73 -1.40 -5.22
CA THR A 92 -2.09 -0.57 -6.38
C THR A 92 -1.43 -1.12 -7.62
N GLN A 93 -2.11 -1.07 -8.76
CA GLN A 93 -1.55 -1.56 -10.03
C GLN A 93 -0.29 -0.78 -10.45
N GLU A 94 -0.29 0.54 -10.20
CA GLU A 94 0.75 1.43 -10.70
C GLU A 94 1.88 1.68 -9.69
N ARG A 95 1.66 1.37 -8.40
CA ARG A 95 2.58 1.77 -7.32
C ARG A 95 2.94 0.64 -6.36
N GLY A 96 2.60 -0.60 -6.73
CA GLY A 96 2.97 -1.78 -5.98
C GLY A 96 2.17 -1.99 -4.69
N GLN A 97 2.84 -2.51 -3.67
CA GLN A 97 2.22 -3.04 -2.47
C GLN A 97 2.90 -2.49 -1.21
N VAL A 98 2.10 -2.22 -0.18
CA VAL A 98 2.57 -1.94 1.18
C VAL A 98 2.17 -3.09 2.10
N SER A 99 3.10 -3.53 2.93
CA SER A 99 2.91 -4.61 3.89
C SER A 99 3.50 -4.25 5.27
N ILE A 100 2.98 -4.89 6.31
CA ILE A 100 3.49 -4.78 7.68
C ILE A 100 4.14 -6.12 8.04
N ASN A 101 5.40 -6.05 8.46
CA ASN A 101 6.13 -7.21 8.96
C ASN A 101 6.39 -7.04 10.46
N ILE A 102 6.03 -8.06 11.24
CA ILE A 102 6.37 -8.14 12.67
C ILE A 102 7.37 -9.28 12.83
N SER A 103 8.53 -8.97 13.41
CA SER A 103 9.58 -9.96 13.71
C SER A 103 9.78 -10.04 15.21
N LYS A 104 9.72 -11.26 15.75
CA LYS A 104 10.04 -11.53 17.16
C LYS A 104 11.53 -11.31 17.45
N PRO A 105 11.94 -11.17 18.73
CA PRO A 105 13.34 -11.05 19.13
C PRO A 105 14.24 -12.12 18.53
N GLY A 106 15.40 -11.71 18.01
CA GLY A 106 16.42 -12.60 17.44
C GLY A 106 16.08 -13.20 16.07
N ILE A 107 14.91 -12.88 15.50
CA ILE A 107 14.47 -13.45 14.22
C ILE A 107 15.09 -12.68 13.04
N THR A 108 15.69 -13.43 12.12
CA THR A 108 16.11 -12.97 10.81
C THR A 108 15.12 -13.42 9.74
N LYS A 109 14.67 -12.49 8.92
CA LYS A 109 13.81 -12.73 7.73
C LYS A 109 14.49 -12.23 6.47
N GLY A 110 14.21 -12.85 5.32
CA GLY A 110 14.82 -12.52 4.03
C GLY A 110 15.80 -13.60 3.58
N ASN A 111 17.07 -13.25 3.34
CA ASN A 111 18.06 -14.08 2.65
C ASN A 111 17.60 -14.40 1.22
N HIS A 112 17.21 -13.38 0.49
CA HIS A 112 16.81 -13.51 -0.91
C HIS A 112 17.14 -12.24 -1.69
N TRP A 113 17.08 -12.34 -3.00
CA TRP A 113 17.28 -11.23 -3.92
C TRP A 113 16.21 -11.25 -5.03
N HIS A 114 16.12 -10.17 -5.79
CA HIS A 114 15.12 -9.93 -6.82
C HIS A 114 15.74 -9.46 -8.13
N HIS A 115 15.07 -9.74 -9.26
CA HIS A 115 15.43 -9.20 -10.58
C HIS A 115 14.73 -7.85 -10.86
N THR A 116 13.46 -7.71 -10.49
CA THR A 116 12.62 -6.56 -10.85
C THR A 116 12.07 -5.82 -9.63
N LYS A 117 11.96 -6.51 -8.49
CA LYS A 117 11.45 -5.91 -7.27
C LYS A 117 12.47 -4.98 -6.61
N ASN A 118 12.08 -3.73 -6.45
CA ASN A 118 12.72 -2.80 -5.55
C ASN A 118 11.86 -2.65 -4.30
N GLU A 119 12.48 -2.64 -3.15
CA GLU A 119 11.77 -2.53 -1.89
C GLU A 119 12.25 -1.33 -1.07
N LYS A 120 11.41 -0.89 -0.15
CA LYS A 120 11.75 0.10 0.88
C LYS A 120 11.33 -0.44 2.21
N PHE A 121 12.24 -0.47 3.17
CA PHE A 121 11.96 -0.89 4.54
C PHE A 121 12.04 0.31 5.47
N LEU A 122 11.07 0.41 6.37
CA LEU A 122 10.99 1.41 7.41
C LEU A 122 10.65 0.73 8.74
N VAL A 123 11.61 0.64 9.64
CA VAL A 123 11.36 0.17 11.00
C VAL A 123 10.67 1.28 11.79
N VAL A 124 9.47 0.99 12.31
CA VAL A 124 8.64 1.96 13.05
C VAL A 124 8.56 1.64 14.56
N LYS A 125 9.02 0.44 14.96
CA LYS A 125 9.14 0.02 16.36
C LYS A 125 10.23 -1.03 16.50
N GLY A 126 10.99 -0.98 17.59
CA GLY A 126 12.07 -1.90 17.89
C GLY A 126 13.40 -1.49 17.25
N ASN A 127 14.40 -2.36 17.35
CA ASN A 127 15.75 -2.15 16.86
C ASN A 127 16.18 -3.35 16.02
N GLY A 128 16.86 -3.11 14.90
CA GLY A 128 17.28 -4.17 14.02
C GLY A 128 18.46 -3.79 13.15
N VAL A 129 18.85 -4.73 12.29
CA VAL A 129 19.85 -4.52 11.25
C VAL A 129 19.32 -5.07 9.94
N ILE A 130 19.49 -4.29 8.88
CA ILE A 130 19.25 -4.72 7.49
C ILE A 130 20.62 -4.95 6.87
N ARG A 131 20.84 -6.18 6.37
CA ARG A 131 22.09 -6.55 5.73
C ARG A 131 21.90 -6.77 4.25
N PHE A 132 22.90 -6.37 3.49
CA PHE A 132 22.97 -6.52 2.05
C PHE A 132 24.28 -7.16 1.65
N ARG A 133 24.22 -7.93 0.59
CA ARG A 133 25.38 -8.39 -0.15
C ARG A 133 25.02 -8.43 -1.64
N LYS A 134 25.87 -7.84 -2.47
CA LYS A 134 25.70 -7.98 -3.91
C LYS A 134 25.84 -9.44 -4.31
N THR A 135 25.00 -9.95 -5.23
CA THR A 135 24.92 -11.38 -5.54
C THR A 135 26.26 -11.97 -6.03
N ASP A 136 27.14 -11.15 -6.60
CA ASP A 136 28.47 -11.49 -7.12
C ASP A 136 29.63 -11.04 -6.19
N SER A 137 29.36 -10.67 -4.94
CA SER A 137 30.35 -10.17 -3.98
C SER A 137 30.26 -10.95 -2.65
N THR A 138 31.30 -10.83 -1.82
CA THR A 138 31.32 -11.33 -0.44
C THR A 138 31.22 -10.20 0.59
N GLU A 139 31.24 -8.95 0.13
CA GLU A 139 31.16 -7.78 1.02
C GLU A 139 29.75 -7.61 1.56
N ILE A 140 29.62 -7.55 2.89
CA ILE A 140 28.36 -7.34 3.59
C ILE A 140 28.26 -5.86 3.99
N ILE A 141 27.11 -5.26 3.70
CA ILE A 141 26.76 -3.89 4.07
C ILE A 141 25.67 -3.99 5.13
N GLU A 142 25.82 -3.25 6.23
CA GLU A 142 24.87 -3.25 7.35
C GLU A 142 24.29 -1.86 7.59
N TYR A 143 22.94 -1.81 7.76
CA TYR A 143 22.22 -0.63 8.20
C TYR A 143 21.52 -0.95 9.53
N PHE A 144 21.98 -0.31 10.62
CA PHE A 144 21.30 -0.40 11.91
C PHE A 144 20.11 0.56 11.91
N VAL A 145 18.94 0.04 12.20
CA VAL A 145 17.65 0.72 12.09
C VAL A 145 16.87 0.66 13.39
N SER A 146 16.06 1.68 13.65
CA SER A 146 15.27 1.74 14.88
C SER A 146 13.98 2.55 14.68
N GLY A 147 12.95 2.22 15.48
CA GLY A 147 11.71 3.00 15.53
C GLY A 147 11.86 4.37 16.22
N GLU A 148 12.98 4.66 16.87
CA GLU A 148 13.28 5.98 17.47
C GLU A 148 13.83 6.97 16.46
N LYS A 149 14.46 6.48 15.39
CA LYS A 149 14.97 7.26 14.26
C LYS A 149 14.45 6.66 12.97
N LEU A 150 13.39 7.24 12.43
CA LEU A 150 12.76 6.75 11.21
C LEU A 150 13.64 7.02 9.98
N GLU A 151 14.19 5.95 9.42
CA GLU A 151 14.99 5.96 8.21
C GLU A 151 14.47 4.93 7.21
N VAL A 152 14.31 5.34 5.95
CA VAL A 152 13.99 4.42 4.86
C VAL A 152 15.29 3.80 4.35
N VAL A 153 15.31 2.47 4.28
CA VAL A 153 16.37 1.72 3.62
C VAL A 153 15.85 1.19 2.29
N ASP A 154 16.46 1.63 1.20
CA ASP A 154 16.18 1.15 -0.15
C ASP A 154 16.88 -0.19 -0.40
N ILE A 155 16.13 -1.16 -0.92
CA ILE A 155 16.62 -2.50 -1.30
C ILE A 155 16.68 -2.58 -2.81
N PRO A 156 17.86 -2.42 -3.42
CA PRO A 156 18.01 -2.45 -4.86
C PRO A 156 18.03 -3.89 -5.40
N VAL A 157 17.65 -4.06 -6.66
CA VAL A 157 17.77 -5.34 -7.37
C VAL A 157 19.22 -5.82 -7.40
N GLY A 158 19.42 -7.14 -7.45
CA GLY A 158 20.75 -7.75 -7.51
C GLY A 158 21.51 -7.79 -6.18
N TYR A 159 20.88 -7.37 -5.08
CA TYR A 159 21.40 -7.55 -3.73
C TYR A 159 20.57 -8.58 -2.98
N THR A 160 21.24 -9.62 -2.45
CA THR A 160 20.61 -10.42 -1.41
C THR A 160 20.54 -9.62 -0.12
N HIS A 161 19.44 -9.73 0.58
CA HIS A 161 19.19 -8.95 1.79
C HIS A 161 18.47 -9.75 2.85
N ASN A 162 18.61 -9.31 4.08
CA ASN A 162 17.82 -9.77 5.22
C ASN A 162 17.58 -8.63 6.21
N ILE A 163 16.63 -8.85 7.11
CA ILE A 163 16.39 -7.97 8.27
C ILE A 163 16.35 -8.83 9.53
N GLU A 164 17.08 -8.43 10.56
CA GLU A 164 17.13 -9.11 11.85
C GLU A 164 16.67 -8.18 12.98
N ASN A 165 15.81 -8.70 13.85
CA ASN A 165 15.42 -8.03 15.07
C ASN A 165 16.50 -8.23 16.14
N LEU A 166 17.21 -7.17 16.52
CA LEU A 166 18.25 -7.16 17.55
C LEU A 166 17.72 -6.78 18.94
N GLY A 167 16.45 -6.41 19.05
CA GLY A 167 15.82 -6.03 20.31
C GLY A 167 15.31 -7.23 21.10
N ASP A 168 14.76 -6.94 22.27
CA ASP A 168 14.12 -7.88 23.20
C ASP A 168 12.59 -7.93 23.08
N SER A 169 12.04 -7.14 22.19
CA SER A 169 10.61 -7.06 21.89
C SER A 169 10.35 -7.13 20.40
N ASP A 170 9.08 -7.24 20.01
CA ASP A 170 8.69 -7.30 18.60
C ASP A 170 9.13 -6.05 17.85
N MET A 171 9.79 -6.26 16.70
CA MET A 171 10.14 -5.21 15.75
C MET A 171 9.07 -5.13 14.66
N VAL A 172 8.60 -3.91 14.38
CA VAL A 172 7.59 -3.64 13.35
C VAL A 172 8.23 -2.87 12.19
N THR A 173 8.13 -3.45 10.99
CA THR A 173 8.65 -2.88 9.76
C THR A 173 7.50 -2.64 8.77
N VAL A 174 7.40 -1.42 8.26
CA VAL A 174 6.60 -1.10 7.07
C VAL A 174 7.45 -1.38 5.85
N MET A 175 6.92 -2.16 4.92
CA MET A 175 7.60 -2.58 3.70
C MET A 175 6.78 -2.12 2.49
N TRP A 176 7.44 -1.48 1.54
CA TRP A 176 6.88 -1.19 0.22
C TRP A 176 7.66 -1.95 -0.84
N VAL A 177 6.95 -2.43 -1.84
CA VAL A 177 7.54 -3.06 -3.04
C VAL A 177 6.85 -2.50 -4.28
N ASN A 178 7.62 -2.25 -5.34
CA ASN A 178 7.16 -1.58 -6.57
C ASN A 178 6.13 -2.35 -7.37
N GLU A 179 5.90 -3.63 -7.09
CA GLU A 179 4.94 -4.50 -7.77
C GLU A 179 4.14 -5.34 -6.78
N ILE A 180 2.96 -5.80 -7.19
CA ILE A 180 2.12 -6.69 -6.39
C ILE A 180 2.74 -8.09 -6.39
N PHE A 181 2.73 -8.78 -5.25
CA PHE A 181 3.20 -10.15 -5.14
C PHE A 181 2.34 -11.09 -6.01
N ASP A 182 3.02 -11.85 -6.87
CA ASP A 182 2.45 -12.90 -7.71
C ASP A 182 3.05 -14.24 -7.31
N ALA A 183 2.23 -15.14 -6.79
CA ALA A 183 2.67 -16.46 -6.33
C ALA A 183 3.14 -17.38 -7.47
N GLU A 184 2.68 -17.15 -8.71
CA GLU A 184 3.10 -17.91 -9.89
C GLU A 184 4.44 -17.41 -10.43
N ARG A 185 4.78 -16.14 -10.19
CA ARG A 185 6.02 -15.48 -10.60
C ARG A 185 6.59 -14.64 -9.47
N PRO A 186 7.06 -15.27 -8.39
CA PRO A 186 7.37 -14.57 -7.15
C PRO A 186 8.59 -13.63 -7.23
N ASP A 187 9.43 -13.72 -8.28
CA ASP A 187 10.70 -12.97 -8.43
C ASP A 187 11.47 -12.87 -7.11
N THR A 188 11.62 -14.01 -6.44
CA THR A 188 12.28 -14.10 -5.12
C THR A 188 13.18 -15.32 -5.13
N TYR A 189 14.49 -15.09 -5.04
CA TYR A 189 15.52 -16.13 -5.17
C TYR A 189 16.33 -16.21 -3.88
N TYR A 190 16.30 -17.37 -3.24
CA TYR A 190 17.03 -17.58 -2.01
C TYR A 190 18.55 -17.48 -2.24
N LEU A 191 19.19 -16.63 -1.45
CA LEU A 191 20.64 -16.52 -1.34
C LEU A 191 20.97 -15.89 0.00
N ARG A 192 21.76 -16.57 0.82
CA ARG A 192 22.14 -16.03 2.13
C ARG A 192 23.04 -14.79 1.97
N VAL A 193 22.83 -13.79 2.82
CA VAL A 193 23.71 -12.64 2.97
C VAL A 193 25.05 -13.08 3.56
#